data_974ea5f12886ccc1a580b8eb18ee763b
#
_entry.id   974ea5f12886ccc1a580b8eb18ee763b
#
_cell.length_a   1.000
_cell.length_b   1.000
_cell.length_c   1.000
_cell.angle_alpha   90.00
_cell.angle_beta   90.00
_cell.angle_gamma   90.00
#
_symmetry.space_group_name_H-M   'P 1'
#
loop_
_entity.id
_entity.type
_entity.pdbx_description
1 polymer ?
#
loop_
_entity_poly.entity_id
_entity_poly.type
_entity_poly.pdbx_seq_one_letter_code
_entity_poly.pdbx_strand_id
1 'polypeptide(L)'
;MEFNEDEFEKYLTEAIDSVPSQYASRLQNVAFILEDYPSPEQRLKLNLYPNETLFGLYEGVPLPARNGTVKLLPDKITIFKQPLQAASRTPAQLRENIGHTVWHEVAHYFGLDHTRIHELDIKRHNKSKE
;
A
#
# COMPACT_ATOMS: atom_id res chain seq x y z
N MET A 1 4.14 -20.35 -4.61
CA MET A 1 4.91 -20.39 -3.37
C MET A 1 4.09 -19.77 -2.25
N GLU A 2 4.04 -20.42 -1.12
CA GLU A 2 3.31 -19.92 0.04
C GLU A 2 4.26 -19.21 1.00
N PHE A 3 3.79 -18.13 1.57
CA PHE A 3 4.51 -17.32 2.56
C PHE A 3 3.68 -17.31 3.84
N ASN A 4 4.33 -17.38 5.00
CA ASN A 4 3.62 -17.33 6.28
C ASN A 4 3.32 -15.91 6.72
N GLU A 5 2.49 -15.78 7.75
CA GLU A 5 2.06 -14.47 8.29
C GLU A 5 3.25 -13.63 8.76
N ASP A 6 4.24 -14.26 9.39
CA ASP A 6 5.42 -13.55 9.91
C ASP A 6 6.24 -12.94 8.77
N GLU A 7 6.34 -13.62 7.64
CA GLU A 7 7.03 -13.08 6.47
C GLU A 7 6.31 -11.85 5.90
N PHE A 8 4.98 -11.92 5.81
CA PHE A 8 4.19 -10.77 5.36
C PHE A 8 4.36 -9.58 6.30
N GLU A 9 4.27 -9.80 7.61
CA GLU A 9 4.44 -8.75 8.61
C GLU A 9 5.83 -8.14 8.56
N LYS A 10 6.86 -8.96 8.40
CA LYS A 10 8.23 -8.49 8.29
C LYS A 10 8.40 -7.59 7.07
N TYR A 11 7.95 -8.03 5.91
CA TYR A 11 8.10 -7.26 4.68
C TYR A 11 7.23 -6.01 4.69
N LEU A 12 6.05 -6.06 5.31
CA LEU A 12 5.21 -4.89 5.48
C LEU A 12 5.92 -3.84 6.36
N THR A 13 6.50 -4.26 7.48
CA THR A 13 7.24 -3.36 8.38
C THR A 13 8.42 -2.72 7.65
N GLU A 14 9.19 -3.52 6.91
CA GLU A 14 10.30 -3.02 6.10
C GLU A 14 9.83 -1.98 5.07
N ALA A 15 8.69 -2.25 4.42
CA ALA A 15 8.13 -1.36 3.42
C ALA A 15 7.69 -0.04 4.03
N ILE A 16 7.04 -0.08 5.19
CA ILE A 16 6.63 1.14 5.90
C ILE A 16 7.86 1.95 6.31
N ASP A 17 8.89 1.28 6.83
CA ASP A 17 10.12 1.94 7.25
C ASP A 17 10.91 2.54 6.08
N SER A 18 10.68 2.03 4.87
CA SER A 18 11.36 2.53 3.67
C SER A 18 10.68 3.74 3.04
N VAL A 19 9.51 4.15 3.52
CA VAL A 19 8.85 5.37 3.04
C VAL A 19 9.77 6.55 3.33
N PRO A 20 10.06 7.41 2.33
CA PRO A 20 10.94 8.55 2.55
C PRO A 20 10.48 9.41 3.73
N SER A 21 11.43 9.86 4.54
CA SER A 21 11.12 10.60 5.78
C SER A 21 10.26 11.84 5.55
N GLN A 22 10.41 12.49 4.40
CA GLN A 22 9.61 13.67 4.04
C GLN A 22 8.12 13.34 3.95
N TYR A 23 7.77 12.09 3.65
CA TYR A 23 6.37 11.62 3.63
C TYR A 23 6.00 10.93 4.93
N ALA A 24 6.88 10.08 5.44
CA ALA A 24 6.62 9.31 6.66
C ALA A 24 6.29 10.21 7.85
N SER A 25 7.03 11.32 8.00
CA SER A 25 6.80 12.27 9.09
C SER A 25 5.45 13.00 9.00
N ARG A 26 4.81 12.98 7.84
CA ARG A 26 3.53 13.64 7.60
C ARG A 26 2.34 12.68 7.61
N LEU A 27 2.60 11.38 7.73
CA LEU A 27 1.52 10.40 7.89
C LEU A 27 0.90 10.56 9.26
N GLN A 28 -0.41 10.81 9.30
CA GLN A 28 -1.13 11.02 10.55
C GLN A 28 -2.33 10.10 10.62
N ASN A 29 -2.38 9.32 11.69
CA ASN A 29 -3.53 8.47 11.99
C ASN A 29 -3.87 7.55 10.81
N VAL A 30 -2.90 6.76 10.36
CA VAL A 30 -3.06 5.77 9.30
C VAL A 30 -2.80 4.39 9.86
N ALA A 31 -3.75 3.47 9.66
CA ALA A 31 -3.60 2.07 10.05
C ALA A 31 -3.17 1.25 8.84
N PHE A 32 -2.16 0.39 9.02
CA PHE A 32 -1.72 -0.57 8.00
C PHE A 32 -2.21 -1.95 8.40
N ILE A 33 -2.97 -2.60 7.54
CA ILE A 33 -3.67 -3.85 7.83
C ILE A 33 -3.37 -4.89 6.76
N LEU A 34 -3.17 -6.14 7.19
CA LEU A 34 -3.04 -7.30 6.30
C LEU A 34 -4.38 -8.03 6.26
N GLU A 35 -4.89 -8.25 5.05
CA GLU A 35 -6.09 -9.06 4.81
C GLU A 35 -5.77 -10.07 3.72
N ASP A 36 -6.56 -11.14 3.62
CA ASP A 36 -6.33 -12.15 2.59
C ASP A 36 -6.77 -11.67 1.21
N TYR A 37 -7.99 -11.19 1.10
CA TYR A 37 -8.57 -10.72 -0.17
C TYR A 37 -9.39 -9.46 0.05
N PRO A 38 -9.61 -8.67 -1.01
CA PRO A 38 -10.60 -7.59 -0.91
C PRO A 38 -11.96 -8.13 -0.48
N SER A 39 -12.60 -7.42 0.45
CA SER A 39 -13.92 -7.80 0.94
C SER A 39 -14.99 -7.61 -0.15
N PRO A 40 -16.15 -8.28 -0.03
CA PRO A 40 -17.25 -8.04 -0.96
C PRO A 40 -17.66 -6.56 -1.03
N GLU A 41 -17.63 -5.86 0.10
CA GLU A 41 -17.94 -4.42 0.15
C GLU A 41 -16.93 -3.60 -0.62
N GLN A 42 -15.63 -3.90 -0.44
CA GLN A 42 -14.56 -3.23 -1.16
C GLN A 42 -14.66 -3.48 -2.67
N ARG A 43 -14.95 -4.72 -3.05
CA ARG A 43 -15.11 -5.08 -4.46
C ARG A 43 -16.27 -4.32 -5.11
N LEU A 44 -17.38 -4.22 -4.39
CA LEU A 44 -18.55 -3.50 -4.88
C LEU A 44 -18.28 -2.01 -5.02
N LYS A 45 -17.67 -1.41 -4.01
CA LYS A 45 -17.33 0.01 -3.98
C LYS A 45 -16.39 0.40 -5.12
N LEU A 46 -15.44 -0.47 -5.47
CA LEU A 46 -14.46 -0.23 -6.52
C LEU A 46 -14.91 -0.77 -7.88
N ASN A 47 -16.09 -1.38 -7.93
CA ASN A 47 -16.65 -1.91 -9.16
C ASN A 47 -15.71 -2.90 -9.87
N LEU A 48 -15.13 -3.81 -9.08
CA LEU A 48 -14.23 -4.83 -9.61
C LEU A 48 -15.00 -5.94 -10.33
N TYR A 49 -14.46 -6.37 -11.47
CA TYR A 49 -14.96 -7.58 -12.12
C TYR A 49 -14.63 -8.82 -11.29
N PRO A 50 -15.38 -9.94 -11.46
CA PRO A 50 -15.13 -11.15 -10.65
C PRO A 50 -13.69 -11.67 -10.69
N ASN A 51 -12.97 -11.47 -11.80
CA ASN A 51 -11.59 -11.92 -11.96
C ASN A 51 -10.55 -10.86 -11.61
N GLU A 52 -10.99 -9.67 -11.23
CA GLU A 52 -10.07 -8.61 -10.84
C GLU A 52 -9.76 -8.67 -9.36
N THR A 53 -8.54 -8.25 -9.00
CA THR A 53 -8.13 -8.15 -7.61
C THR A 53 -7.19 -6.96 -7.45
N LEU A 54 -6.80 -6.71 -6.20
CA LEU A 54 -5.91 -5.61 -5.83
C LEU A 54 -4.81 -6.14 -4.92
N PHE A 55 -3.64 -5.53 -4.98
CA PHE A 55 -2.56 -5.80 -4.03
C PHE A 55 -2.71 -4.97 -2.76
N GLY A 56 -3.30 -3.79 -2.86
CA GLY A 56 -3.53 -2.91 -1.72
C GLY A 56 -4.63 -1.91 -1.99
N LEU A 57 -5.07 -1.24 -0.92
CA LEU A 57 -6.14 -0.25 -1.03
C LEU A 57 -6.01 0.78 0.09
N TYR A 58 -6.00 2.05 -0.29
CA TYR A 58 -6.12 3.16 0.64
C TYR A 58 -7.60 3.53 0.78
N GLU A 59 -8.08 3.62 2.01
CA GLU A 59 -9.44 4.06 2.31
C GLU A 59 -9.39 5.18 3.34
N GLY A 60 -9.97 6.32 3.01
CA GLY A 60 -9.96 7.49 3.86
C GLY A 60 -10.19 8.76 3.07
N VAL A 61 -9.89 9.89 3.68
CA VAL A 61 -9.95 11.20 3.01
C VAL A 61 -8.52 11.67 2.75
N PRO A 62 -8.09 11.72 1.47
CA PRO A 62 -6.74 12.17 1.13
C PRO A 62 -6.40 13.52 1.75
N LEU A 63 -5.15 13.71 2.15
CA LEU A 63 -4.70 14.88 2.88
C LEU A 63 -5.11 16.20 2.22
N PRO A 64 -4.95 16.40 0.90
CA PRO A 64 -5.35 17.67 0.26
C PRO A 64 -6.84 17.95 0.34
N ALA A 65 -7.69 16.94 0.48
CA ALA A 65 -9.14 17.08 0.50
C ALA A 65 -9.71 17.37 1.89
N ARG A 66 -8.88 17.41 2.94
CA ARG A 66 -9.35 17.57 4.32
C ARG A 66 -9.68 19.02 4.71
N ASN A 67 -9.14 19.99 4.00
CA ASN A 67 -9.37 21.42 4.27
C ASN A 67 -9.16 21.79 5.75
N GLY A 68 -8.16 21.18 6.39
CA GLY A 68 -7.85 21.47 7.78
C GLY A 68 -8.75 20.78 8.80
N THR A 69 -9.69 19.93 8.38
CA THR A 69 -10.58 19.21 9.30
C THR A 69 -9.80 18.17 10.11
N VAL A 70 -10.17 18.02 11.38
CA VAL A 70 -9.60 17.00 12.25
C VAL A 70 -10.21 15.66 11.92
N LYS A 71 -9.35 14.66 11.71
CA LYS A 71 -9.77 13.29 11.41
C LYS A 71 -10.09 12.55 12.70
N LEU A 72 -11.33 12.04 12.83
CA LEU A 72 -11.76 11.30 14.03
C LEU A 72 -11.43 9.81 13.94
N LEU A 73 -11.51 9.23 12.74
CA LEU A 73 -11.18 7.82 12.49
C LEU A 73 -9.89 7.71 11.67
N PRO A 74 -9.08 6.66 11.89
CA PRO A 74 -7.88 6.50 11.07
C PRO A 74 -8.22 6.21 9.62
N ASP A 75 -7.39 6.71 8.72
CA ASP A 75 -7.35 6.22 7.36
C ASP A 75 -6.77 4.81 7.41
N LYS A 76 -7.09 4.01 6.41
CA LYS A 76 -6.69 2.61 6.39
C LYS A 76 -6.00 2.29 5.08
N ILE A 77 -4.84 1.65 5.18
CA ILE A 77 -4.14 1.07 4.03
C ILE A 77 -4.14 -0.44 4.26
N THR A 78 -4.84 -1.16 3.38
CA THR A 78 -4.94 -2.62 3.45
C THR A 78 -4.03 -3.23 2.39
N ILE A 79 -3.27 -4.24 2.79
CA ILE A 79 -2.40 -5.02 1.90
C ILE A 79 -3.00 -6.41 1.80
N PHE A 80 -3.25 -6.88 0.57
CA PHE A 80 -3.95 -8.14 0.33
C PHE A 80 -2.94 -9.26 0.07
N LYS A 81 -2.85 -10.20 1.03
CA LYS A 81 -1.83 -11.26 1.05
C LYS A 81 -1.96 -12.24 -0.11
N GLN A 82 -3.14 -12.73 -0.37
CA GLN A 82 -3.30 -13.79 -1.37
C GLN A 82 -3.01 -13.33 -2.81
N PRO A 83 -3.48 -12.17 -3.25
CA PRO A 83 -3.08 -11.65 -4.56
C PRO A 83 -1.57 -11.43 -4.68
N LEU A 84 -0.94 -10.91 -3.62
CA LEU A 84 0.50 -10.68 -3.60
C LEU A 84 1.27 -12.00 -3.65
N GLN A 85 0.81 -12.99 -2.91
CA GLN A 85 1.41 -14.31 -2.91
C GLN A 85 1.33 -14.95 -4.30
N ALA A 86 0.17 -14.86 -4.93
CA ALA A 86 -0.03 -15.40 -6.27
C ALA A 86 0.89 -14.74 -7.30
N ALA A 87 1.23 -13.48 -7.11
CA ALA A 87 2.09 -12.72 -8.03
C ALA A 87 3.58 -12.85 -7.71
N SER A 88 3.95 -13.54 -6.63
CA SER A 88 5.33 -13.60 -6.15
C SER A 88 5.84 -15.02 -6.15
N ARG A 89 7.00 -15.25 -6.76
CA ARG A 89 7.61 -16.59 -6.85
C ARG A 89 8.76 -16.78 -5.90
N THR A 90 9.32 -15.69 -5.38
CA THR A 90 10.46 -15.72 -4.45
C THR A 90 10.23 -14.74 -3.32
N PRO A 91 10.91 -14.90 -2.18
CA PRO A 91 10.84 -13.91 -1.10
C PRO A 91 11.26 -12.51 -1.57
N ALA A 92 12.25 -12.41 -2.44
CA ALA A 92 12.68 -11.12 -2.98
C ALA A 92 11.57 -10.43 -3.80
N GLN A 93 10.84 -11.22 -4.60
CA GLN A 93 9.71 -10.68 -5.36
C GLN A 93 8.58 -10.24 -4.44
N LEU A 94 8.28 -11.02 -3.41
CA LEU A 94 7.24 -10.64 -2.45
C LEU A 94 7.60 -9.34 -1.74
N ARG A 95 8.85 -9.22 -1.29
CA ARG A 95 9.34 -8.00 -0.63
C ARG A 95 9.20 -6.79 -1.55
N GLU A 96 9.61 -6.91 -2.81
CA GLU A 96 9.51 -5.82 -3.78
C GLU A 96 8.06 -5.46 -4.07
N ASN A 97 7.20 -6.46 -4.24
CA ASN A 97 5.78 -6.23 -4.53
C ASN A 97 5.07 -5.55 -3.36
N ILE A 98 5.39 -5.95 -2.12
CA ILE A 98 4.84 -5.30 -0.92
C ILE A 98 5.33 -3.85 -0.83
N GLY A 99 6.63 -3.64 -1.04
CA GLY A 99 7.21 -2.29 -1.00
C GLY A 99 6.57 -1.34 -2.01
N HIS A 100 6.41 -1.82 -3.23
CA HIS A 100 5.75 -1.07 -4.30
C HIS A 100 4.29 -0.74 -3.93
N THR A 101 3.57 -1.72 -3.40
CA THR A 101 2.17 -1.56 -3.03
C THR A 101 2.01 -0.55 -1.89
N VAL A 102 2.83 -0.66 -0.84
CA VAL A 102 2.79 0.27 0.29
C VAL A 102 3.04 1.70 -0.20
N TRP A 103 4.08 1.91 -1.00
CA TRP A 103 4.38 3.23 -1.54
C TRP A 103 3.22 3.79 -2.37
N HIS A 104 2.63 2.94 -3.22
CA HIS A 104 1.52 3.34 -4.07
C HIS A 104 0.32 3.84 -3.23
N GLU A 105 -0.03 3.12 -2.17
CA GLU A 105 -1.16 3.51 -1.32
C GLU A 105 -0.83 4.71 -0.42
N VAL A 106 0.41 4.83 0.05
CA VAL A 106 0.86 6.03 0.77
C VAL A 106 0.76 7.26 -0.15
N ALA A 107 1.12 7.10 -1.42
CA ALA A 107 1.01 8.19 -2.39
C ALA A 107 -0.44 8.63 -2.58
N HIS A 108 -1.39 7.70 -2.55
CA HIS A 108 -2.82 8.04 -2.57
C HIS A 108 -3.23 8.88 -1.35
N TYR A 109 -2.69 8.56 -0.18
CA TYR A 109 -2.93 9.37 1.02
C TYR A 109 -2.52 10.84 0.79
N PHE A 110 -1.42 11.08 0.08
CA PHE A 110 -0.94 12.42 -0.22
C PHE A 110 -1.62 13.04 -1.44
N GLY A 111 -2.52 12.32 -2.09
CA GLY A 111 -3.24 12.83 -3.25
C GLY A 111 -2.39 12.98 -4.50
N LEU A 112 -1.31 12.22 -4.61
CA LEU A 112 -0.44 12.28 -5.79
C LEU A 112 -1.13 11.61 -6.98
N ASP A 113 -0.92 12.17 -8.19
CA ASP A 113 -1.45 11.57 -9.41
C ASP A 113 -0.59 10.37 -9.84
N HIS A 114 -1.10 9.57 -10.77
CA HIS A 114 -0.41 8.35 -11.19
C HIS A 114 0.95 8.62 -11.82
N THR A 115 1.11 9.71 -12.54
CA THR A 115 2.39 10.09 -13.14
C THR A 115 3.43 10.35 -12.06
N ARG A 116 3.06 11.14 -11.05
CA ARG A 116 3.97 11.45 -9.94
C ARG A 116 4.30 10.23 -9.09
N ILE A 117 3.31 9.37 -8.85
CA ILE A 117 3.50 8.11 -8.13
C ILE A 117 4.53 7.25 -8.85
N HIS A 118 4.38 7.12 -10.17
CA HIS A 118 5.30 6.30 -10.99
C HIS A 118 6.71 6.85 -10.97
N GLU A 119 6.88 8.17 -11.14
CA GLU A 119 8.20 8.81 -11.09
C GLU A 119 8.91 8.55 -9.76
N LEU A 120 8.19 8.71 -8.65
CA LEU A 120 8.77 8.51 -7.32
C LEU A 120 9.07 7.04 -7.05
N ASP A 121 8.27 6.13 -7.57
CA ASP A 121 8.51 4.70 -7.43
C ASP A 121 9.78 4.28 -8.18
N ILE A 122 10.02 4.83 -9.35
CA ILE A 122 11.25 4.59 -10.11
C ILE A 122 12.46 5.06 -9.29
N LYS A 123 12.39 6.26 -8.72
CA LYS A 123 13.46 6.80 -7.86
C LYS A 123 13.72 5.91 -6.66
N ARG A 124 12.66 5.45 -6.00
CA ARG A 124 12.74 4.55 -4.85
C ARG A 124 13.45 3.24 -5.24
N HIS A 125 13.05 2.67 -6.35
CA HIS A 125 13.61 1.41 -6.85
C HIS A 125 15.10 1.56 -7.20
N ASN A 126 15.48 2.64 -7.90
CA ASN A 126 16.86 2.91 -8.25
C ASN A 126 17.72 3.12 -7.00
N LYS A 127 17.20 3.84 -6.02
CA LYS A 127 17.90 4.10 -4.76
C LYS A 127 18.14 2.80 -3.99
N SER A 128 17.18 1.89 -3.97
CA SER A 128 17.31 0.61 -3.25
C SER A 128 18.31 -0.34 -3.90
N LYS A 129 18.68 -0.13 -5.16
CA LYS A 129 19.67 -0.93 -5.87
C LYS A 129 21.11 -0.44 -5.65
N GLU A 130 21.25 0.76 -5.13
CA GLU A 130 22.55 1.33 -4.78
C GLU A 130 22.99 0.87 -3.39
#